data_30232ce0a9d8ba7790a5f081f59b0361
#
_entry.id   30232ce0a9d8ba7790a5f081f59b0361
#
_cell.length_a   1.000
_cell.length_b   1.000
_cell.length_c   1.000
_cell.angle_alpha   90.00
_cell.angle_beta   90.00
_cell.angle_gamma   90.00
#
_symmetry.space_group_name_H-M   'P 1'
#
loop_
_entity.id
_entity.type
_entity.pdbx_description
1 polymer ?
#
loop_
_entity_poly.entity_id
_entity_poly.type
_entity_poly.pdbx_seq_one_letter_code
_entity_poly.pdbx_strand_id
1 'polypeptide(L)'
;FVIDIDSKNFEGLDKINQLVQEIKAEDKVLTVFNKCENFNSYELDKRLFKYIYDKELYVSGYHRIGTDELLENLIKYSGKKKQNENDFQFSISIIGKPNSGKSTLFNSLLKKERSIVSDIPGTTRDSLNERVVFNNKIYNVIDTAGVPRKKQKEQIDRYASSLSLYSLETSLIAFLVVDSTQGINFEDMRLINESINNHCTPILVLNKWDLLNEEEKLNINSSLSSHLKKYNWIKVIRISALTKKG
;
A
#
# COMPACT_ATOMS: atom_id res chain seq x y z
N PHE A 1 4.15 11.28 16.70
CA PHE A 1 5.56 11.58 16.89
C PHE A 1 6.19 10.47 17.74
N VAL A 2 7.04 9.63 17.13
CA VAL A 2 7.67 8.50 17.82
C VAL A 2 9.10 8.86 18.18
N ILE A 3 9.45 8.75 19.46
CA ILE A 3 10.77 9.09 20.00
C ILE A 3 11.39 7.81 20.62
N ASP A 4 12.59 7.47 20.18
CA ASP A 4 13.41 6.47 20.85
C ASP A 4 14.01 7.09 22.12
N ILE A 5 13.68 6.56 23.30
CA ILE A 5 14.14 7.14 24.59
C ILE A 5 15.66 7.05 24.76
N ASP A 6 16.32 6.12 24.08
CA ASP A 6 17.78 5.96 24.09
C ASP A 6 18.49 6.88 23.10
N SER A 7 17.72 7.59 22.25
CA SER A 7 18.29 8.46 21.23
C SER A 7 18.98 9.66 21.83
N LYS A 8 20.24 9.87 21.45
CA LYS A 8 21.01 11.07 21.78
C LYS A 8 20.98 12.13 20.68
N ASN A 9 20.31 11.84 19.57
CA ASN A 9 20.22 12.74 18.43
C ASN A 9 18.98 13.64 18.53
N PHE A 10 19.13 14.79 19.12
CA PHE A 10 18.06 15.77 19.31
C PHE A 10 17.84 16.67 18.08
N GLU A 11 18.80 16.77 17.17
CA GLU A 11 18.68 17.65 15.99
C GLU A 11 17.50 17.26 15.10
N GLY A 12 17.32 15.95 14.88
CA GLY A 12 16.17 15.44 14.10
C GLY A 12 14.84 15.70 14.79
N LEU A 13 14.79 15.57 16.13
CA LEU A 13 13.59 15.85 16.92
C LEU A 13 13.23 17.34 16.88
N ASP A 14 14.23 18.25 16.95
CA ASP A 14 14.01 19.69 16.87
C ASP A 14 13.44 20.09 15.50
N LYS A 15 13.90 19.51 14.41
CA LYS A 15 13.35 19.75 13.07
C LYS A 15 11.87 19.35 12.98
N ILE A 16 11.52 18.17 13.52
CA ILE A 16 10.12 17.71 13.54
C ILE A 16 9.28 18.64 14.42
N ASN A 17 9.79 19.02 15.60
CA ASN A 17 9.11 19.94 16.50
C ASN A 17 8.81 21.29 15.83
N GLN A 18 9.79 21.84 15.11
CA GLN A 18 9.61 23.06 14.34
C GLN A 18 8.51 22.90 13.27
N LEU A 19 8.51 21.81 12.51
CA LEU A 19 7.46 21.53 11.53
C LEU A 19 6.07 21.46 12.16
N VAL A 20 5.91 20.80 13.30
CA VAL A 20 4.62 20.71 14.02
C VAL A 20 4.13 22.11 14.39
N GLN A 21 5.02 22.98 14.87
CA GLN A 21 4.69 24.36 15.24
C GLN A 21 4.33 25.21 14.00
N GLU A 22 5.09 25.08 12.90
CA GLU A 22 4.82 25.81 11.66
C GLU A 22 3.45 25.50 11.07
N ILE A 23 3.03 24.21 11.13
CA ILE A 23 1.72 23.80 10.61
C ILE A 23 0.59 23.93 11.65
N LYS A 24 0.89 24.38 12.86
CA LYS A 24 -0.05 24.57 13.99
C LYS A 24 -0.86 23.30 14.27
N ALA A 25 -0.17 22.20 14.42
CA ALA A 25 -0.76 20.87 14.59
C ALA A 25 -0.53 20.27 15.99
N GLU A 26 -0.19 21.07 16.99
CA GLU A 26 0.15 20.63 18.35
C GLU A 26 -0.98 19.81 19.00
N ASP A 27 -2.23 20.16 18.73
CA ASP A 27 -3.44 19.49 19.21
C ASP A 27 -3.74 18.16 18.47
N LYS A 28 -2.97 17.84 17.42
CA LYS A 28 -3.12 16.64 16.59
C LYS A 28 -1.95 15.69 16.68
N VAL A 29 -1.00 15.99 17.55
CA VAL A 29 0.22 15.20 17.73
C VAL A 29 0.13 14.37 19.00
N LEU A 30 0.19 13.05 18.82
CA LEU A 30 0.39 12.10 19.90
C LEU A 30 1.89 11.81 20.01
N THR A 31 2.49 12.06 21.17
CA THR A 31 3.89 11.73 21.43
C THR A 31 4.00 10.30 21.95
N VAL A 32 4.83 9.49 21.32
CA VAL A 32 5.05 8.09 21.67
C VAL A 32 6.52 7.87 21.99
N PHE A 33 6.83 7.48 23.20
CA PHE A 33 8.16 7.08 23.63
C PHE A 33 8.31 5.57 23.44
N ASN A 34 9.23 5.15 22.57
CA ASN A 34 9.50 3.75 22.29
C ASN A 34 10.74 3.25 23.01
N LYS A 35 10.87 1.94 23.15
CA LYS A 35 11.87 1.18 23.90
C LYS A 35 11.73 1.29 25.42
N CYS A 36 10.51 1.48 25.89
CA CYS A 36 10.19 1.56 27.31
C CYS A 36 9.93 0.15 27.91
N GLU A 37 10.94 -0.69 27.95
CA GLU A 37 10.80 -2.10 28.40
C GLU A 37 10.57 -2.19 29.92
N ASN A 38 11.10 -1.27 30.70
CA ASN A 38 10.97 -1.22 32.16
C ASN A 38 10.24 0.06 32.58
N PHE A 39 8.93 0.08 32.45
CA PHE A 39 8.09 1.26 32.67
C PHE A 39 8.24 1.94 34.05
N ASN A 40 8.70 1.18 35.09
CA ASN A 40 8.82 1.72 36.45
C ASN A 40 10.18 2.35 36.80
N SER A 41 11.15 2.42 35.89
CA SER A 41 12.52 2.83 36.15
C SER A 41 13.08 3.92 35.24
N TYR A 42 12.30 4.39 34.24
CA TYR A 42 12.80 5.44 33.35
C TYR A 42 12.63 6.84 33.94
N GLU A 43 13.73 7.44 34.35
CA GLU A 43 13.82 8.89 34.39
C GLU A 43 13.95 9.39 32.94
N LEU A 44 12.86 9.86 32.38
CA LEU A 44 12.87 10.48 31.06
C LEU A 44 13.86 11.66 31.08
N ASP A 45 14.73 11.71 30.08
CA ASP A 45 15.60 12.86 29.91
C ASP A 45 14.75 14.13 29.80
N LYS A 46 14.98 15.07 30.73
CA LYS A 46 14.19 16.32 30.82
C LYS A 46 14.14 17.11 29.51
N ARG A 47 15.14 16.91 28.62
CA ARG A 47 15.17 17.48 27.28
C ARG A 47 14.08 16.97 26.36
N LEU A 48 13.52 15.80 26.63
CA LEU A 48 12.44 15.21 25.85
C LEU A 48 11.07 15.81 26.16
N PHE A 49 10.89 16.46 27.31
CA PHE A 49 9.60 17.04 27.66
C PHE A 49 9.13 18.15 26.72
N LYS A 50 10.03 18.83 26.02
CA LYS A 50 9.68 19.85 25.04
C LYS A 50 8.99 19.27 23.76
N TYR A 51 9.00 17.94 23.57
CA TYR A 51 8.36 17.27 22.46
C TYR A 51 7.04 16.60 22.85
N ILE A 52 6.59 16.77 24.10
CA ILE A 52 5.29 16.29 24.55
C ILE A 52 4.26 17.35 24.19
N TYR A 53 3.22 16.90 23.51
CA TYR A 53 2.09 17.74 23.11
C TYR A 53 0.85 17.40 23.95
N ASP A 54 -0.28 17.08 23.30
CA ASP A 54 -1.55 16.82 23.98
C ASP A 54 -1.48 15.58 24.88
N LYS A 55 -0.86 14.51 24.40
CA LYS A 55 -0.74 13.24 25.13
C LYS A 55 0.58 12.54 24.85
N GLU A 56 1.10 11.85 25.87
CA GLU A 56 2.24 10.97 25.77
C GLU A 56 1.85 9.52 26.02
N LEU A 57 2.51 8.60 25.31
CA LEU A 57 2.41 7.18 25.53
C LEU A 57 3.80 6.54 25.59
N TYR A 58 3.91 5.52 26.41
CA TYR A 58 5.15 4.77 26.60
C TYR A 58 4.96 3.37 26.07
N VAL A 59 5.76 2.97 25.08
CA VAL A 59 5.62 1.66 24.44
C VAL A 59 6.95 0.94 24.32
N SER A 60 6.90 -0.38 24.20
CA SER A 60 7.99 -1.16 23.63
C SER A 60 7.46 -1.94 22.42
N GLY A 61 7.83 -1.49 21.24
CA GLY A 61 7.42 -2.14 20.00
C GLY A 61 7.95 -3.56 19.90
N TYR A 62 9.14 -3.83 20.42
CA TYR A 62 9.76 -5.16 20.43
C TYR A 62 9.04 -6.12 21.37
N HIS A 63 8.72 -5.68 22.60
CA HIS A 63 8.06 -6.48 23.62
C HIS A 63 6.54 -6.38 23.61
N ARG A 64 5.95 -5.58 22.69
CA ARG A 64 4.51 -5.32 22.59
C ARG A 64 3.88 -4.75 23.87
N ILE A 65 4.63 -3.96 24.62
CA ILE A 65 4.16 -3.28 25.83
C ILE A 65 3.54 -1.94 25.40
N GLY A 66 2.34 -1.62 25.90
CA GLY A 66 1.63 -0.35 25.63
C GLY A 66 1.09 -0.21 24.20
N THR A 67 1.25 -1.23 23.33
CA THR A 67 0.80 -1.16 21.94
C THR A 67 -0.72 -1.13 21.79
N ASP A 68 -1.46 -1.77 22.68
CA ASP A 68 -2.93 -1.78 22.64
C ASP A 68 -3.48 -0.39 23.01
N GLU A 69 -2.90 0.27 24.02
CA GLU A 69 -3.26 1.66 24.37
C GLU A 69 -2.91 2.63 23.22
N LEU A 70 -1.79 2.42 22.54
CA LEU A 70 -1.44 3.19 21.35
C LEU A 70 -2.50 3.03 20.26
N LEU A 71 -2.92 1.80 19.94
CA LEU A 71 -3.96 1.54 18.95
C LEU A 71 -5.29 2.18 19.32
N GLU A 72 -5.73 2.09 20.58
CA GLU A 72 -6.96 2.73 21.05
C GLU A 72 -6.89 4.26 20.89
N ASN A 73 -5.75 4.88 21.21
CA ASN A 73 -5.59 6.31 21.02
C ASN A 73 -5.57 6.69 19.53
N LEU A 74 -4.88 5.96 18.67
CA LEU A 74 -4.89 6.19 17.23
C LEU A 74 -6.31 6.12 16.65
N ILE A 75 -7.14 5.15 17.09
CA ILE A 75 -8.54 5.05 16.70
C ILE A 75 -9.33 6.29 17.15
N LYS A 76 -9.09 6.79 18.37
CA LYS A 76 -9.75 8.02 18.87
C LYS A 76 -9.33 9.25 18.06
N TYR A 77 -8.04 9.41 17.78
CA TYR A 77 -7.51 10.54 17.00
C TYR A 77 -7.91 10.49 15.53
N SER A 78 -8.04 9.30 14.94
CA SER A 78 -8.48 9.16 13.55
C SER A 78 -9.88 9.72 13.30
N GLY A 79 -10.63 10.01 14.38
CA GLY A 79 -12.03 10.42 14.34
C GLY A 79 -12.90 9.34 13.74
N LYS A 80 -14.09 9.15 14.24
CA LYS A 80 -15.11 8.46 13.46
C LYS A 80 -15.42 9.35 12.24
N LYS A 81 -14.69 9.21 11.14
CA LYS A 81 -15.25 9.64 9.85
C LYS A 81 -16.63 8.99 9.83
N LYS A 82 -17.70 9.80 9.80
CA LYS A 82 -19.01 9.30 9.39
C LYS A 82 -18.73 8.63 8.06
N GLN A 83 -18.74 7.30 8.04
CA GLN A 83 -18.71 6.56 6.79
C GLN A 83 -20.01 6.96 6.09
N ASN A 84 -19.92 7.92 5.19
CA ASN A 84 -20.96 8.05 4.20
C ASN A 84 -20.96 6.71 3.47
N GLU A 85 -22.11 6.07 3.34
CA GLU A 85 -22.25 4.76 2.68
C GLU A 85 -21.69 4.74 1.24
N ASN A 86 -21.34 5.90 0.70
CA ASN A 86 -20.73 6.10 -0.62
C ASN A 86 -19.22 6.37 -0.62
N ASP A 87 -18.53 6.36 0.53
CA ASP A 87 -17.08 6.56 0.56
C ASP A 87 -16.36 5.28 0.14
N PHE A 88 -15.53 5.37 -0.89
CA PHE A 88 -14.66 4.25 -1.28
C PHE A 88 -13.67 3.94 -0.14
N GLN A 89 -13.41 2.65 0.07
CA GLN A 89 -12.56 2.19 1.18
C GLN A 89 -11.09 2.57 0.94
N PHE A 90 -10.59 2.29 -0.25
CA PHE A 90 -9.24 2.65 -0.70
C PHE A 90 -9.07 2.39 -2.20
N SER A 91 -8.01 2.95 -2.77
CA SER A 91 -7.64 2.70 -4.16
C SER A 91 -6.70 1.50 -4.28
N ILE A 92 -6.90 0.74 -5.35
CA ILE A 92 -6.09 -0.43 -5.74
C ILE A 92 -5.53 -0.17 -7.12
N SER A 93 -4.23 -0.22 -7.29
CA SER A 93 -3.59 -0.17 -8.60
C SER A 93 -3.36 -1.57 -9.16
N ILE A 94 -3.49 -1.74 -10.48
CA ILE A 94 -3.11 -2.97 -11.19
C ILE A 94 -1.91 -2.64 -12.06
N ILE A 95 -0.75 -3.15 -11.69
CA ILE A 95 0.52 -2.92 -12.35
C ILE A 95 1.16 -4.23 -12.83
N GLY A 96 2.14 -4.15 -13.68
CA GLY A 96 2.86 -5.31 -14.21
C GLY A 96 3.25 -5.11 -15.67
N LYS A 97 4.03 -6.03 -16.21
CA LYS A 97 4.54 -5.97 -17.60
C LYS A 97 3.44 -6.02 -18.66
N PRO A 98 3.73 -5.56 -19.88
CA PRO A 98 2.84 -5.80 -21.02
C PRO A 98 2.52 -7.30 -21.16
N ASN A 99 1.28 -7.62 -21.51
CA ASN A 99 0.78 -8.99 -21.73
C ASN A 99 0.76 -9.90 -20.49
N SER A 100 1.00 -9.40 -19.27
CA SER A 100 0.85 -10.19 -18.04
C SER A 100 -0.62 -10.51 -17.70
N GLY A 101 -1.58 -9.87 -18.37
CA GLY A 101 -3.01 -10.12 -18.20
C GLY A 101 -3.71 -9.10 -17.28
N LYS A 102 -3.13 -7.92 -17.07
CA LYS A 102 -3.73 -6.83 -16.27
C LYS A 102 -5.16 -6.49 -16.70
N SER A 103 -5.35 -6.19 -17.99
CA SER A 103 -6.67 -5.82 -18.51
C SER A 103 -7.67 -7.00 -18.43
N THR A 104 -7.19 -8.24 -18.54
CA THR A 104 -8.05 -9.42 -18.37
C THR A 104 -8.50 -9.54 -16.92
N LEU A 105 -7.59 -9.34 -15.95
CA LEU A 105 -7.90 -9.31 -14.53
C LEU A 105 -8.87 -8.17 -14.20
N PHE A 106 -8.58 -6.96 -14.64
CA PHE A 106 -9.43 -5.79 -14.47
C PHE A 106 -10.86 -6.05 -14.97
N ASN A 107 -11.00 -6.51 -16.22
CA ASN A 107 -12.30 -6.84 -16.79
C ASN A 107 -13.00 -7.99 -16.06
N SER A 108 -12.27 -8.93 -15.48
CA SER A 108 -12.88 -10.03 -14.71
C SER A 108 -13.42 -9.54 -13.37
N LEU A 109 -12.77 -8.58 -12.75
CA LEU A 109 -13.23 -7.92 -11.52
C LEU A 109 -14.49 -7.10 -11.78
N LEU A 110 -14.52 -6.30 -12.85
CA LEU A 110 -15.69 -5.49 -13.22
C LEU A 110 -16.93 -6.33 -13.58
N LYS A 111 -16.74 -7.50 -14.19
CA LYS A 111 -17.85 -8.38 -14.61
C LYS A 111 -18.47 -9.19 -13.48
N LYS A 112 -17.75 -9.48 -12.42
CA LYS A 112 -18.25 -10.28 -11.28
C LYS A 112 -19.22 -9.50 -10.40
N GLU A 113 -19.04 -8.21 -10.33
CA GLU A 113 -19.87 -7.35 -9.50
C GLU A 113 -20.34 -6.18 -10.37
N ARG A 114 -21.65 -6.05 -10.53
CA ARG A 114 -22.25 -4.96 -11.31
C ARG A 114 -21.69 -3.65 -10.80
N SER A 115 -20.82 -3.01 -11.61
CA SER A 115 -20.42 -1.64 -11.38
C SER A 115 -21.71 -0.79 -11.33
N ILE A 116 -22.05 -0.29 -10.16
CA ILE A 116 -23.01 0.79 -10.08
C ILE A 116 -22.28 2.00 -10.64
N VAL A 117 -22.47 2.24 -11.93
CA VAL A 117 -22.12 3.52 -12.54
C VAL A 117 -23.10 4.53 -11.93
N SER A 118 -22.70 5.16 -10.83
CA SER A 118 -23.43 6.30 -10.34
C SER A 118 -23.08 7.49 -11.24
N ASP A 119 -24.04 7.96 -12.02
CA ASP A 119 -23.99 9.26 -12.67
C ASP A 119 -24.03 10.37 -11.62
N ILE A 120 -22.93 10.55 -10.88
CA ILE A 120 -22.75 11.72 -10.04
C ILE A 120 -22.11 12.79 -10.93
N PRO A 121 -22.83 13.90 -11.24
CA PRO A 121 -22.26 15.00 -12.01
C PRO A 121 -21.11 15.62 -11.23
N GLY A 122 -19.91 15.69 -11.83
CA GLY A 122 -18.75 16.35 -11.25
C GLY A 122 -17.49 15.51 -11.12
N THR A 123 -17.52 14.21 -11.41
CA THR A 123 -16.31 13.41 -11.57
C THR A 123 -15.89 13.45 -13.03
N THR A 124 -14.87 14.23 -13.35
CA THR A 124 -14.16 14.10 -14.63
C THR A 124 -13.85 12.62 -14.83
N ARG A 125 -14.34 12.05 -15.93
CA ARG A 125 -14.02 10.69 -16.37
C ARG A 125 -12.53 10.65 -16.72
N ASP A 126 -11.69 10.51 -15.69
CA ASP A 126 -10.36 9.98 -15.92
C ASP A 126 -10.55 8.52 -16.28
N SER A 127 -10.27 8.19 -17.55
CA SER A 127 -10.49 6.90 -18.19
C SER A 127 -9.69 5.74 -17.58
N LEU A 128 -9.13 5.92 -16.40
CA LEU A 128 -8.22 5.01 -15.71
C LEU A 128 -8.78 4.49 -14.37
N ASN A 129 -9.86 5.09 -13.85
CA ASN A 129 -10.39 4.79 -12.52
C ASN A 129 -11.79 4.20 -12.62
N GLU A 130 -11.98 2.98 -12.12
CA GLU A 130 -13.29 2.33 -12.06
C GLU A 130 -13.65 1.96 -10.62
N ARG A 131 -14.90 2.15 -10.25
CA ARG A 131 -15.42 1.77 -8.94
C ARG A 131 -15.92 0.34 -8.95
N VAL A 132 -15.42 -0.48 -8.05
CA VAL A 132 -15.82 -1.87 -7.86
C VAL A 132 -16.46 -2.03 -6.50
N VAL A 133 -17.66 -2.62 -6.45
CA VAL A 133 -18.34 -2.94 -5.20
C VAL A 133 -18.07 -4.39 -4.83
N PHE A 134 -17.53 -4.62 -3.64
CA PHE A 134 -17.31 -5.96 -3.09
C PHE A 134 -17.72 -6.01 -1.63
N ASN A 135 -18.58 -6.97 -1.26
CA ASN A 135 -19.13 -7.10 0.10
C ASN A 135 -19.70 -5.78 0.66
N ASN A 136 -20.49 -5.07 -0.14
CA ASN A 136 -21.11 -3.76 0.17
C ASN A 136 -20.07 -2.64 0.45
N LYS A 137 -18.84 -2.80 0.01
CA LYS A 137 -17.80 -1.78 0.10
C LYS A 137 -17.34 -1.36 -1.28
N ILE A 138 -17.05 -0.07 -1.45
CA ILE A 138 -16.63 0.51 -2.72
C ILE A 138 -15.10 0.61 -2.74
N TYR A 139 -14.48 0.12 -3.79
CA TYR A 139 -13.05 0.20 -4.05
C TYR A 139 -12.81 0.94 -5.36
N ASN A 140 -11.80 1.79 -5.40
CA ASN A 140 -11.38 2.43 -6.63
C ASN A 140 -10.26 1.61 -7.25
N VAL A 141 -10.46 1.07 -8.44
CA VAL A 141 -9.45 0.25 -9.15
C VAL A 141 -8.88 1.06 -10.30
N ILE A 142 -7.57 1.25 -10.29
CA ILE A 142 -6.83 2.04 -11.27
C ILE A 142 -6.16 1.08 -12.25
N ASP A 143 -6.62 1.07 -13.52
CA ASP A 143 -5.99 0.28 -14.59
C ASP A 143 -4.93 1.10 -15.32
N THR A 144 -3.66 0.79 -15.11
CA THR A 144 -2.55 1.42 -15.82
C THR A 144 -2.42 0.97 -17.29
N ALA A 145 -3.15 -0.06 -17.72
CA ALA A 145 -3.10 -0.61 -19.07
C ALA A 145 -4.10 0.04 -20.05
N GLY A 146 -5.07 0.80 -19.55
CA GLY A 146 -6.18 1.37 -20.34
C GLY A 146 -5.82 2.56 -21.25
N VAL A 147 -4.55 2.94 -21.37
CA VAL A 147 -4.12 4.11 -22.16
C VAL A 147 -4.16 3.81 -23.67
N PRO A 148 -4.76 4.67 -24.50
CA PRO A 148 -4.83 4.48 -25.95
C PRO A 148 -3.43 4.40 -26.60
N ARG A 149 -3.15 3.27 -27.28
CA ARG A 149 -1.86 2.95 -27.94
C ARG A 149 -1.56 3.78 -29.21
N LYS A 150 -1.80 5.10 -29.22
CA LYS A 150 -1.65 5.94 -30.45
C LYS A 150 -0.38 6.78 -30.51
N LYS A 151 0.71 6.46 -29.80
CA LYS A 151 1.99 7.20 -29.92
C LYS A 151 3.22 6.26 -30.01
N GLN A 152 4.32 6.78 -30.60
CA GLN A 152 5.57 6.08 -30.89
C GLN A 152 6.14 5.31 -29.68
N LYS A 153 6.73 4.15 -29.93
CA LYS A 153 7.14 3.13 -28.94
C LYS A 153 7.95 3.67 -27.75
N GLU A 154 8.90 4.57 -27.97
CA GLU A 154 9.74 5.15 -26.89
C GLU A 154 9.01 6.17 -25.98
N GLN A 155 8.01 6.86 -26.51
CA GLN A 155 7.16 7.75 -25.72
C GLN A 155 6.12 6.96 -24.90
N ILE A 156 5.72 5.77 -25.39
CA ILE A 156 4.77 4.89 -24.73
C ILE A 156 5.38 4.30 -23.46
N ASP A 157 6.65 3.88 -23.47
CA ASP A 157 7.30 3.27 -22.32
C ASP A 157 7.51 4.27 -21.18
N ARG A 158 7.89 5.51 -21.50
CA ARG A 158 8.00 6.61 -20.52
C ARG A 158 6.65 7.02 -19.96
N TYR A 159 5.62 7.08 -20.79
CA TYR A 159 4.28 7.44 -20.36
C TYR A 159 3.63 6.34 -19.53
N ALA A 160 3.79 5.06 -19.91
CA ALA A 160 3.33 3.91 -19.13
C ALA A 160 4.03 3.84 -17.76
N SER A 161 5.32 4.17 -17.69
CA SER A 161 6.06 4.24 -16.43
C SER A 161 5.56 5.37 -15.54
N SER A 162 5.28 6.55 -16.08
CA SER A 162 4.75 7.68 -15.31
C SER A 162 3.34 7.44 -14.78
N LEU A 163 2.49 6.77 -15.55
CA LEU A 163 1.15 6.39 -15.12
C LEU A 163 1.18 5.31 -14.02
N SER A 164 2.10 4.35 -14.13
CA SER A 164 2.30 3.34 -13.09
C SER A 164 2.75 3.98 -11.79
N LEU A 165 3.67 4.96 -11.83
CA LEU A 165 4.10 5.71 -10.65
C LEU A 165 2.95 6.50 -10.03
N TYR A 166 2.20 7.27 -10.82
CA TYR A 166 1.04 8.02 -10.32
C TYR A 166 -0.01 7.09 -9.68
N SER A 167 -0.27 5.93 -10.28
CA SER A 167 -1.22 4.98 -9.72
C SER A 167 -0.73 4.39 -8.38
N LEU A 168 0.57 4.20 -8.20
CA LEU A 168 1.16 3.75 -6.94
C LEU A 168 1.08 4.82 -5.85
N GLU A 169 1.38 6.08 -6.17
CA GLU A 169 1.29 7.21 -5.23
C GLU A 169 -0.13 7.42 -4.69
N THR A 170 -1.15 7.08 -5.48
CA THR A 170 -2.57 7.29 -5.13
C THR A 170 -3.27 6.04 -4.59
N SER A 171 -2.60 4.89 -4.57
CA SER A 171 -3.16 3.61 -4.15
C SER A 171 -2.56 3.11 -2.84
N LEU A 172 -3.38 2.43 -2.04
CA LEU A 172 -2.92 1.76 -0.83
C LEU A 172 -2.39 0.36 -1.12
N ILE A 173 -2.94 -0.31 -2.14
CA ILE A 173 -2.57 -1.67 -2.55
C ILE A 173 -2.23 -1.68 -4.03
N ALA A 174 -1.16 -2.40 -4.40
CA ALA A 174 -0.80 -2.68 -5.78
C ALA A 174 -0.93 -4.19 -6.08
N PHE A 175 -1.79 -4.55 -7.02
CA PHE A 175 -1.79 -5.88 -7.62
C PHE A 175 -0.72 -5.94 -8.70
N LEU A 176 0.42 -6.53 -8.38
CA LEU A 176 1.52 -6.75 -9.32
C LEU A 176 1.24 -8.04 -10.10
N VAL A 177 0.75 -7.90 -11.32
CA VAL A 177 0.36 -9.03 -12.18
C VAL A 177 1.56 -9.54 -12.97
N VAL A 178 1.95 -10.79 -12.70
CA VAL A 178 3.05 -11.49 -13.36
C VAL A 178 2.50 -12.62 -14.23
N ASP A 179 3.02 -12.75 -15.44
CA ASP A 179 2.78 -13.90 -16.29
C ASP A 179 3.58 -15.09 -15.78
N SER A 180 2.92 -16.06 -15.17
CA SER A 180 3.58 -17.20 -14.56
C SER A 180 4.34 -18.06 -15.56
N THR A 181 3.95 -18.06 -16.85
CA THR A 181 4.65 -18.84 -17.90
C THR A 181 6.06 -18.31 -18.18
N GLN A 182 6.36 -17.07 -17.78
CA GLN A 182 7.67 -16.45 -17.97
C GLN A 182 8.50 -16.41 -16.70
N GLY A 183 7.92 -16.83 -15.57
CA GLY A 183 8.55 -16.74 -14.26
C GLY A 183 8.69 -15.30 -13.76
N ILE A 184 9.27 -15.18 -12.57
CA ILE A 184 9.56 -13.88 -11.96
C ILE A 184 10.95 -13.44 -12.38
N ASN A 185 11.08 -12.16 -12.74
CA ASN A 185 12.36 -11.60 -13.17
C ASN A 185 12.67 -10.27 -12.50
N PHE A 186 13.79 -9.66 -12.90
CA PHE A 186 14.31 -8.42 -12.31
C PHE A 186 13.32 -7.25 -12.42
N GLU A 187 12.57 -7.13 -13.52
CA GLU A 187 11.59 -6.04 -13.68
C GLU A 187 10.43 -6.18 -12.71
N ASP A 188 9.97 -7.40 -12.42
CA ASP A 188 8.92 -7.65 -11.44
C ASP A 188 9.39 -7.25 -10.04
N MET A 189 10.64 -7.58 -9.70
CA MET A 189 11.25 -7.17 -8.43
C MET A 189 11.43 -5.65 -8.34
N ARG A 190 11.72 -4.98 -9.45
CA ARG A 190 11.77 -3.51 -9.51
C ARG A 190 10.41 -2.90 -9.20
N LEU A 191 9.33 -3.41 -9.78
CA LEU A 191 7.97 -2.94 -9.52
C LEU A 191 7.53 -3.17 -8.07
N ILE A 192 7.97 -4.27 -7.44
CA ILE A 192 7.77 -4.50 -6.00
C ILE A 192 8.45 -3.38 -5.19
N ASN A 193 9.71 -3.08 -5.48
CA ASN A 193 10.46 -2.03 -4.78
C ASN A 193 9.83 -0.64 -5.01
N GLU A 194 9.41 -0.33 -6.23
CA GLU A 194 8.71 0.92 -6.54
C GLU A 194 7.40 1.04 -5.75
N SER A 195 6.63 -0.05 -5.63
CA SER A 195 5.41 -0.05 -4.82
C SER A 195 5.71 0.27 -3.35
N ILE A 196 6.72 -0.39 -2.77
CA ILE A 196 7.12 -0.17 -1.38
C ILE A 196 7.60 1.27 -1.16
N ASN A 197 8.42 1.79 -2.06
CA ASN A 197 8.95 3.16 -1.98
C ASN A 197 7.85 4.23 -2.05
N ASN A 198 6.75 3.93 -2.75
CA ASN A 198 5.57 4.80 -2.82
C ASN A 198 4.53 4.48 -1.72
N HIS A 199 4.91 3.77 -0.66
CA HIS A 199 4.04 3.39 0.46
C HIS A 199 2.79 2.60 0.03
N CYS A 200 2.83 1.96 -1.13
CA CYS A 200 1.79 1.11 -1.67
C CYS A 200 2.11 -0.35 -1.38
N THR A 201 1.20 -1.07 -0.72
CA THR A 201 1.41 -2.47 -0.34
C THR A 201 1.32 -3.39 -1.55
N PRO A 202 2.41 -4.04 -1.99
CA PRO A 202 2.35 -4.96 -3.12
C PRO A 202 1.70 -6.29 -2.75
N ILE A 203 0.83 -6.78 -3.63
CA ILE A 203 0.33 -8.16 -3.64
C ILE A 203 0.74 -8.76 -4.97
N LEU A 204 1.52 -9.84 -4.93
CA LEU A 204 1.99 -10.52 -6.13
C LEU A 204 0.91 -11.44 -6.67
N VAL A 205 0.46 -11.18 -7.90
CA VAL A 205 -0.59 -11.94 -8.57
C VAL A 205 0.04 -12.75 -9.71
N LEU A 206 0.23 -14.04 -9.48
CA LEU A 206 0.72 -14.99 -10.47
C LEU A 206 -0.44 -15.39 -11.38
N ASN A 207 -0.52 -14.75 -12.52
CA ASN A 207 -1.57 -14.98 -13.52
C ASN A 207 -1.17 -16.06 -14.52
N LYS A 208 -2.15 -16.60 -15.23
CA LYS A 208 -2.01 -17.72 -16.20
C LYS A 208 -1.51 -19.01 -15.54
N TRP A 209 -1.82 -19.19 -14.26
CA TRP A 209 -1.43 -20.36 -13.46
C TRP A 209 -1.98 -21.67 -14.01
N ASP A 210 -3.06 -21.59 -14.75
CA ASP A 210 -3.72 -22.72 -15.43
C ASP A 210 -2.92 -23.26 -16.62
N LEU A 211 -1.98 -22.50 -17.18
CA LEU A 211 -1.16 -22.91 -18.30
C LEU A 211 0.09 -23.71 -17.88
N LEU A 212 0.38 -23.79 -16.59
CA LEU A 212 1.57 -24.45 -16.06
C LEU A 212 1.32 -25.90 -15.72
N ASN A 213 2.29 -26.77 -16.05
CA ASN A 213 2.35 -28.13 -15.53
C ASN A 213 2.88 -28.15 -14.08
N GLU A 214 2.86 -29.32 -13.42
CA GLU A 214 3.23 -29.43 -12.00
C GLU A 214 4.73 -29.14 -11.75
N GLU A 215 5.61 -29.51 -12.67
CA GLU A 215 7.05 -29.23 -12.57
C GLU A 215 7.32 -27.72 -12.65
N GLU A 216 6.70 -27.03 -13.60
CA GLU A 216 6.79 -25.58 -13.75
C GLU A 216 6.28 -24.84 -12.50
N LYS A 217 5.19 -25.32 -11.90
CA LYS A 217 4.65 -24.76 -10.65
C LYS A 217 5.64 -24.91 -9.49
N LEU A 218 6.31 -26.05 -9.37
CA LEU A 218 7.35 -26.28 -8.37
C LEU A 218 8.54 -25.35 -8.58
N ASN A 219 9.00 -25.21 -9.83
CA ASN A 219 10.11 -24.33 -10.19
C ASN A 219 9.81 -22.86 -9.85
N ILE A 220 8.61 -22.38 -10.14
CA ILE A 220 8.20 -21.02 -9.79
C ILE A 220 8.13 -20.83 -8.28
N ASN A 221 7.60 -21.78 -7.52
CA ASN A 221 7.53 -21.69 -6.07
C ASN A 221 8.94 -21.63 -5.43
N SER A 222 9.90 -22.39 -5.94
CA SER A 222 11.28 -22.35 -5.47
C SER A 222 11.95 -21.01 -5.80
N SER A 223 11.76 -20.51 -7.01
CA SER A 223 12.24 -19.20 -7.44
C SER A 223 11.64 -18.06 -6.61
N LEU A 224 10.33 -18.10 -6.33
CA LEU A 224 9.65 -17.16 -5.44
C LEU A 224 10.31 -17.08 -4.07
N SER A 225 10.58 -18.23 -3.47
CA SER A 225 11.18 -18.30 -2.13
C SER A 225 12.54 -17.60 -2.08
N SER A 226 13.32 -17.68 -3.15
CA SER A 226 14.62 -17.01 -3.27
C SER A 226 14.46 -15.49 -3.49
N HIS A 227 13.61 -15.07 -4.41
CA HIS A 227 13.41 -13.65 -4.74
C HIS A 227 12.72 -12.87 -3.61
N LEU A 228 11.74 -13.49 -2.93
CA LEU A 228 10.99 -12.86 -1.85
C LEU A 228 11.58 -13.08 -0.46
N LYS A 229 12.80 -13.59 -0.34
CA LYS A 229 13.44 -13.82 0.96
C LYS A 229 13.47 -12.57 1.85
N LYS A 230 13.68 -11.39 1.27
CA LYS A 230 13.64 -10.09 1.98
C LYS A 230 12.22 -9.54 2.18
N TYR A 231 11.24 -10.09 1.48
CA TYR A 231 9.86 -9.62 1.40
C TYR A 231 8.86 -10.74 1.72
N ASN A 232 9.16 -11.55 2.73
CA ASN A 232 8.35 -12.70 3.15
C ASN A 232 6.92 -12.34 3.59
N TRP A 233 6.68 -11.05 3.85
CA TRP A 233 5.38 -10.49 4.19
C TRP A 233 4.48 -10.24 2.95
N ILE A 234 5.05 -10.22 1.74
CA ILE A 234 4.27 -10.00 0.51
C ILE A 234 3.34 -11.17 0.27
N LYS A 235 2.05 -10.88 0.16
CA LYS A 235 1.04 -11.88 -0.19
C LYS A 235 1.20 -12.30 -1.64
N VAL A 236 1.19 -13.61 -1.89
CA VAL A 236 1.23 -14.20 -3.25
C VAL A 236 -0.10 -14.89 -3.52
N ILE A 237 -0.74 -14.53 -4.64
CA ILE A 237 -2.01 -15.11 -5.11
C ILE A 237 -1.78 -15.75 -6.48
N ARG A 238 -2.30 -16.94 -6.68
CA ARG A 238 -2.20 -17.69 -7.93
C ARG A 238 -3.57 -17.72 -8.60
N ILE A 239 -3.66 -17.20 -9.82
CA ILE A 239 -4.94 -17.07 -10.53
C ILE A 239 -4.82 -17.44 -12.01
N SER A 240 -5.97 -17.67 -12.61
CA SER A 240 -6.19 -17.50 -14.04
C SER A 240 -7.27 -16.44 -14.26
N ALA A 241 -6.85 -15.25 -14.65
CA ALA A 241 -7.79 -14.16 -14.95
C ALA A 241 -8.74 -14.53 -16.12
N LEU A 242 -8.30 -15.39 -17.04
CA LEU A 242 -9.09 -15.85 -18.17
C LEU A 242 -10.18 -16.85 -17.73
N THR A 243 -9.81 -17.87 -16.95
CA THR A 243 -10.75 -18.92 -16.52
C THR A 243 -11.47 -18.56 -15.21
N LYS A 244 -11.11 -17.42 -14.58
CA LYS A 244 -11.66 -16.92 -13.32
C LYS A 244 -11.47 -17.88 -12.12
N LYS A 245 -10.37 -18.62 -12.11
CA LYS A 245 -9.97 -19.52 -11.02
C LYS A 245 -8.85 -18.87 -10.19
N GLY A 246 -8.86 -19.11 -8.88
CA GLY A 246 -7.89 -18.63 -7.92
C GLY A 246 -8.45 -17.69 -6.88
#